data_b830d1eda9e5afdde14341feacdb0699
#
_entry.id   b830d1eda9e5afdde14341feacdb0699
#
_cell.length_a   1.000
_cell.length_b   1.000
_cell.length_c   1.000
_cell.angle_alpha   90.00
_cell.angle_beta   90.00
_cell.angle_gamma   90.00
#
_symmetry.space_group_name_H-M   'P 1'
#
loop_
_entity.id
_entity.type
_entity.pdbx_description
1 polymer ?
#
loop_
_entity_poly.entity_id
_entity_poly.type
_entity_poly.pdbx_seq_one_letter_code
_entity_poly.pdbx_strand_id
1 'polypeptide(L)'
;MLMQSVKTDYRKEAWKGENGGFVYFAQLIADRVSNPSKMFGEKASFAGAVRLNQGWLVGCTMYFVPDKHPYADGETIWKSLLAAAVPRFIWPDKPETGGKANLKRFWGYTLSGYSMNIGPLGEAYGNFGKAGGIIYMFFYGLFFNFILSQVLKMTRKRPTIILWVPFLFSGSITFETDVLGTSGVLLKGLLFTWIIFKIFKLGFKIDL
;
A
#
# COMPACT_ATOMS: atom_id res chain seq x y z
N MET A 1 -7.55 8.05 -15.46
CA MET A 1 -8.10 9.45 -15.54
C MET A 1 -9.57 9.50 -15.13
N LEU A 2 -10.52 8.80 -15.79
CA LEU A 2 -11.96 8.85 -15.48
C LEU A 2 -12.26 8.67 -13.99
N MET A 3 -11.83 7.58 -13.37
CA MET A 3 -12.08 7.32 -11.95
C MET A 3 -11.49 8.36 -11.00
N GLN A 4 -10.40 9.02 -11.37
CA GLN A 4 -9.79 10.05 -10.55
C GLN A 4 -10.59 11.36 -10.60
N SER A 5 -11.09 11.76 -11.77
CA SER A 5 -11.92 12.96 -11.93
C SER A 5 -13.27 12.82 -11.20
N VAL A 6 -13.85 11.62 -11.18
CA VAL A 6 -15.12 11.32 -10.49
C VAL A 6 -14.94 11.22 -8.98
N LYS A 7 -13.86 10.54 -8.54
CA LYS A 7 -13.64 10.22 -7.12
C LYS A 7 -13.61 11.45 -6.21
N THR A 8 -13.00 12.53 -6.67
CA THR A 8 -12.88 13.78 -5.88
C THR A 8 -14.24 14.42 -5.66
N ASP A 9 -15.05 14.52 -6.71
CA ASP A 9 -16.37 15.15 -6.65
C ASP A 9 -17.36 14.26 -5.90
N TYR A 10 -17.33 12.95 -6.16
CA TYR A 10 -18.15 12.00 -5.40
C TYR A 10 -17.88 12.05 -3.89
N ARG A 11 -16.60 12.08 -3.50
CA ARG A 11 -16.24 12.14 -2.07
C ARG A 11 -16.68 13.43 -1.39
N LYS A 12 -16.62 14.57 -2.09
CA LYS A 12 -17.07 15.84 -1.52
C LYS A 12 -18.54 15.80 -1.13
N GLU A 13 -19.39 15.25 -1.98
CA GLU A 13 -20.83 15.14 -1.74
C GLU A 13 -21.18 14.01 -0.76
N ALA A 14 -20.57 12.83 -0.93
CA ALA A 14 -20.79 11.70 -0.05
C ALA A 14 -20.38 11.99 1.41
N TRP A 15 -19.32 12.79 1.62
CA TRP A 15 -18.90 13.17 2.97
C TRP A 15 -19.71 14.27 3.61
N LYS A 16 -20.42 15.08 2.82
CA LYS A 16 -21.40 16.04 3.33
C LYS A 16 -22.72 15.37 3.73
N GLY A 17 -22.93 14.09 3.36
CA GLY A 17 -24.16 13.37 3.65
C GLY A 17 -25.32 13.68 2.70
N GLU A 18 -25.07 14.48 1.65
CA GLU A 18 -26.14 14.95 0.78
C GLU A 18 -26.45 13.98 -0.38
N ASN A 19 -25.45 13.41 -1.05
CA ASN A 19 -25.64 12.54 -2.21
C ASN A 19 -24.51 11.50 -2.35
N GLY A 20 -24.59 10.39 -1.60
CA GLY A 20 -23.59 9.32 -1.61
C GLY A 20 -23.97 8.02 -2.30
N GLY A 21 -25.09 8.02 -3.06
CA GLY A 21 -25.65 6.81 -3.65
C GLY A 21 -25.01 6.40 -4.98
N PHE A 22 -25.22 5.12 -5.36
CA PHE A 22 -24.75 4.54 -6.63
C PHE A 22 -25.25 5.34 -7.84
N VAL A 23 -26.49 5.87 -7.78
CA VAL A 23 -27.09 6.67 -8.86
C VAL A 23 -26.25 7.94 -9.12
N TYR A 24 -25.89 8.66 -8.07
CA TYR A 24 -25.04 9.87 -8.20
C TYR A 24 -23.65 9.53 -8.75
N PHE A 25 -23.06 8.42 -8.32
CA PHE A 25 -21.79 7.94 -8.87
C PHE A 25 -21.90 7.64 -10.37
N ALA A 26 -22.97 6.96 -10.80
CA ALA A 26 -23.22 6.66 -12.21
C ALA A 26 -23.44 7.94 -13.04
N GLN A 27 -24.17 8.91 -12.50
CA GLN A 27 -24.36 10.22 -13.15
C GLN A 27 -23.02 10.96 -13.36
N LEU A 28 -22.14 10.96 -12.36
CA LEU A 28 -20.82 11.56 -12.49
C LEU A 28 -19.98 10.86 -13.58
N ILE A 29 -20.05 9.53 -13.66
CA ILE A 29 -19.38 8.79 -14.75
C ILE A 29 -19.94 9.19 -16.11
N ALA A 30 -21.26 9.21 -16.26
CA ALA A 30 -21.93 9.58 -17.49
C ALA A 30 -21.57 11.02 -17.91
N ASP A 31 -21.57 11.97 -16.99
CA ASP A 31 -21.15 13.36 -17.27
C ASP A 31 -19.67 13.42 -17.76
N ARG A 32 -18.77 12.64 -17.17
CA ARG A 32 -17.36 12.62 -17.60
C ARG A 32 -17.17 11.97 -18.96
N VAL A 33 -17.93 10.92 -19.27
CA VAL A 33 -17.91 10.27 -20.59
C VAL A 33 -18.46 11.20 -21.66
N SER A 34 -19.54 11.91 -21.36
CA SER A 34 -20.15 12.90 -22.28
C SER A 34 -19.31 14.18 -22.45
N ASN A 35 -18.49 14.53 -21.46
CA ASN A 35 -17.64 15.72 -21.46
C ASN A 35 -16.18 15.37 -21.19
N PRO A 36 -15.43 14.81 -22.18
CA PRO A 36 -14.05 14.36 -21.99
C PRO A 36 -13.09 15.47 -21.52
N SER A 37 -13.36 16.73 -21.84
CA SER A 37 -12.56 17.87 -21.36
C SER A 37 -12.48 17.96 -19.85
N LYS A 38 -13.52 17.53 -19.13
CA LYS A 38 -13.51 17.47 -17.65
C LYS A 38 -12.59 16.38 -17.11
N MET A 39 -12.27 15.35 -17.90
CA MET A 39 -11.33 14.30 -17.51
C MET A 39 -9.86 14.75 -17.66
N PHE A 40 -9.60 15.61 -18.64
CA PHE A 40 -8.26 16.08 -19.01
C PHE A 40 -8.01 17.53 -18.60
N GLY A 41 -8.88 18.13 -17.79
CA GLY A 41 -8.66 19.43 -17.22
C GLY A 41 -7.38 19.49 -16.37
N GLU A 42 -6.77 20.65 -16.26
CA GLU A 42 -5.46 20.88 -15.62
C GLU A 42 -5.37 20.24 -14.21
N LYS A 43 -6.41 20.40 -13.39
CA LYS A 43 -6.47 19.80 -12.03
C LYS A 43 -6.50 18.26 -12.05
N ALA A 44 -7.25 17.66 -12.98
CA ALA A 44 -7.35 16.21 -13.11
C ALA A 44 -6.04 15.62 -13.66
N SER A 45 -5.42 16.29 -14.62
CA SER A 45 -4.13 15.91 -15.19
C SER A 45 -3.02 16.02 -14.16
N PHE A 46 -2.98 17.09 -13.38
CA PHE A 46 -2.03 17.26 -12.27
C PHE A 46 -2.19 16.17 -11.20
N ALA A 47 -3.42 15.90 -10.75
CA ALA A 47 -3.70 14.85 -9.78
C ALA A 47 -3.32 13.45 -10.31
N GLY A 48 -3.49 13.21 -11.61
CA GLY A 48 -3.04 12.00 -12.28
C GLY A 48 -1.52 11.89 -12.33
N ALA A 49 -0.84 12.96 -12.72
CA ALA A 49 0.62 13.01 -12.80
C ALA A 49 1.28 12.77 -11.43
N VAL A 50 0.77 13.41 -10.38
CA VAL A 50 1.25 13.21 -8.99
C VAL A 50 1.10 11.74 -8.56
N ARG A 51 0.02 11.08 -8.93
CA ARG A 51 -0.18 9.66 -8.59
C ARG A 51 0.74 8.72 -9.36
N LEU A 52 1.03 9.02 -10.61
CA LEU A 52 1.95 8.23 -11.42
C LEU A 52 3.42 8.47 -11.03
N ASN A 53 3.70 9.60 -10.40
CA ASN A 53 5.06 9.99 -10.00
C ASN A 53 5.32 9.73 -8.51
N GLN A 54 5.55 8.46 -8.16
CA GLN A 54 5.96 8.09 -6.80
C GLN A 54 7.31 8.70 -6.41
N GLY A 55 8.15 9.02 -7.37
CA GLY A 55 9.41 9.72 -7.15
C GLY A 55 9.24 11.10 -6.49
N TRP A 56 8.13 11.79 -6.74
CA TRP A 56 7.81 13.06 -6.08
C TRP A 56 7.69 12.89 -4.55
N LEU A 57 7.03 11.83 -4.09
CA LEU A 57 6.88 11.55 -2.65
C LEU A 57 8.22 11.24 -1.98
N VAL A 58 9.07 10.48 -2.68
CA VAL A 58 10.45 10.24 -2.22
C VAL A 58 11.25 11.53 -2.18
N GLY A 59 11.14 12.37 -3.23
CA GLY A 59 11.79 13.69 -3.29
C GLY A 59 11.34 14.62 -2.16
N CYS A 60 10.05 14.63 -1.82
CA CYS A 60 9.56 15.36 -0.64
C CYS A 60 10.20 14.83 0.65
N THR A 61 10.30 13.52 0.82
CA THR A 61 10.98 12.94 1.99
C THR A 61 12.44 13.38 2.05
N MET A 62 13.14 13.40 0.90
CA MET A 62 14.53 13.90 0.81
C MET A 62 14.68 15.39 1.12
N TYR A 63 13.63 16.19 0.88
CA TYR A 63 13.60 17.61 1.20
C TYR A 63 13.41 17.88 2.71
N PHE A 64 12.61 17.04 3.37
CA PHE A 64 12.32 17.21 4.80
C PHE A 64 13.34 16.52 5.70
N VAL A 65 13.95 15.43 5.25
CA VAL A 65 14.89 14.61 6.03
C VAL A 65 16.27 14.67 5.36
N PRO A 66 17.38 15.00 6.10
CA PRO A 66 17.43 15.21 7.54
C PRO A 66 17.20 16.66 7.99
N ASP A 67 17.06 17.64 7.07
CA ASP A 67 17.16 19.07 7.37
C ASP A 67 16.11 19.58 8.36
N LYS A 68 14.86 19.12 8.23
CA LYS A 68 13.73 19.53 9.10
C LYS A 68 13.34 18.47 10.12
N HIS A 69 13.54 17.21 9.78
CA HIS A 69 13.25 16.08 10.64
C HIS A 69 14.42 15.10 10.62
N PRO A 70 14.88 14.59 11.78
CA PRO A 70 15.99 13.63 11.83
C PRO A 70 15.61 12.31 11.19
N TYR A 71 16.60 11.53 10.75
CA TYR A 71 16.42 10.14 10.36
C TYR A 71 15.73 9.36 11.48
N ALA A 72 15.01 8.32 11.10
CA ALA A 72 14.27 7.50 12.07
C ALA A 72 15.04 6.24 12.49
N ASP A 73 16.28 6.02 11.99
CA ASP A 73 17.21 4.96 12.39
C ASP A 73 16.56 3.56 12.49
N GLY A 74 15.62 3.26 11.57
CA GLY A 74 14.89 2.01 11.53
C GLY A 74 13.61 1.97 12.36
N GLU A 75 13.29 3.00 13.14
CA GLU A 75 12.11 3.02 14.03
C GLU A 75 10.81 2.72 13.31
N THR A 76 10.54 3.40 12.19
CA THR A 76 9.26 3.21 11.47
C THR A 76 9.17 1.83 10.82
N ILE A 77 10.28 1.33 10.29
CA ILE A 77 10.38 0.02 9.66
C ILE A 77 10.14 -1.08 10.69
N TRP A 78 10.82 -1.01 11.84
CA TRP A 78 10.67 -2.00 12.90
C TRP A 78 9.23 -2.01 13.46
N LYS A 79 8.67 -0.83 13.75
CA LYS A 79 7.26 -0.71 14.15
C LYS A 79 6.30 -1.27 13.10
N SER A 80 6.58 -1.03 11.82
CA SER A 80 5.78 -1.54 10.70
C SER A 80 5.81 -3.06 10.61
N LEU A 81 6.99 -3.67 10.72
CA LEU A 81 7.14 -5.13 10.69
C LEU A 81 6.44 -5.80 11.88
N LEU A 82 6.62 -5.27 13.08
CA LEU A 82 5.90 -5.75 14.27
C LEU A 82 4.39 -5.60 14.11
N ALA A 83 3.93 -4.44 13.65
CA ALA A 83 2.50 -4.19 13.44
C ALA A 83 1.89 -5.05 12.32
N ALA A 84 2.68 -5.49 11.34
CA ALA A 84 2.25 -6.44 10.33
C ALA A 84 2.02 -7.85 10.91
N ALA A 85 2.90 -8.28 11.83
CA ALA A 85 2.88 -9.61 12.44
C ALA A 85 1.88 -9.71 13.61
N VAL A 86 1.78 -8.68 14.46
CA VAL A 86 0.96 -8.72 15.67
C VAL A 86 -0.50 -8.36 15.36
N PRO A 87 -1.49 -9.19 15.74
CA PRO A 87 -2.91 -8.89 15.59
C PRO A 87 -3.38 -7.70 16.46
N ARG A 88 -4.46 -7.00 16.03
CA ARG A 88 -4.99 -5.84 16.76
C ARG A 88 -5.54 -6.14 18.15
N PHE A 89 -6.00 -7.36 18.39
CA PHE A 89 -6.48 -7.72 19.74
C PHE A 89 -5.35 -7.82 20.78
N ILE A 90 -4.08 -8.00 20.32
CA ILE A 90 -2.89 -7.99 21.20
C ILE A 90 -2.32 -6.57 21.28
N TRP A 91 -2.35 -5.82 20.16
CA TRP A 91 -1.85 -4.45 20.07
C TRP A 91 -2.90 -3.54 19.40
N PRO A 92 -3.89 -3.02 20.21
CA PRO A 92 -4.99 -2.20 19.69
C PRO A 92 -4.52 -0.92 18.98
N ASP A 93 -3.55 -0.22 19.56
CA ASP A 93 -3.04 1.08 19.10
C ASP A 93 -1.89 0.97 18.10
N LYS A 94 -1.73 -0.18 17.45
CA LYS A 94 -0.67 -0.36 16.45
C LYS A 94 -0.87 0.58 15.26
N PRO A 95 0.24 0.98 14.58
CA PRO A 95 0.17 1.82 13.40
C PRO A 95 -0.84 1.32 12.36
N GLU A 96 -1.52 2.26 11.71
CA GLU A 96 -2.42 1.97 10.60
C GLU A 96 -1.71 2.12 9.27
N THR A 97 -2.10 1.28 8.30
CA THR A 97 -1.71 1.48 6.90
C THR A 97 -2.32 2.77 6.37
N GLY A 98 -1.74 3.33 5.29
CA GLY A 98 -2.26 4.54 4.66
C GLY A 98 -1.37 5.76 4.84
N GLY A 99 -0.16 5.55 5.36
CA GLY A 99 0.93 6.54 5.38
C GLY A 99 0.82 7.64 6.43
N LYS A 100 -0.26 7.69 7.24
CA LYS A 100 -0.46 8.74 8.24
C LYS A 100 0.73 8.88 9.21
N ALA A 101 1.21 7.75 9.73
CA ALA A 101 2.32 7.73 10.68
C ALA A 101 3.62 8.21 10.02
N ASN A 102 3.92 7.73 8.82
CA ASN A 102 5.13 8.07 8.08
C ASN A 102 5.15 9.55 7.65
N LEU A 103 4.03 10.08 7.14
CA LEU A 103 3.95 11.48 6.77
C LEU A 103 4.07 12.42 7.97
N LYS A 104 3.46 12.06 9.08
CA LYS A 104 3.62 12.81 10.33
C LYS A 104 5.09 12.77 10.80
N ARG A 105 5.73 11.60 10.73
CA ARG A 105 7.10 11.39 11.20
C ARG A 105 8.14 12.11 10.33
N PHE A 106 8.01 12.00 9.01
CA PHE A 106 9.04 12.50 8.09
C PHE A 106 8.76 13.92 7.57
N TRP A 107 7.49 14.32 7.43
CA TRP A 107 7.14 15.63 6.89
C TRP A 107 6.48 16.56 7.90
N GLY A 108 6.16 16.08 9.11
CA GLY A 108 5.36 16.83 10.09
C GLY A 108 3.91 17.04 9.67
N TYR A 109 3.45 16.37 8.60
CA TYR A 109 2.14 16.58 8.00
C TYR A 109 1.12 15.56 8.50
N THR A 110 -0.03 16.05 8.99
CA THR A 110 -1.13 15.20 9.45
C THR A 110 -2.18 15.04 8.36
N LEU A 111 -2.36 13.81 7.86
CA LEU A 111 -3.38 13.48 6.87
C LEU A 111 -4.78 13.49 7.48
N SER A 112 -5.72 14.15 6.80
CA SER A 112 -7.14 14.16 7.14
C SER A 112 -7.98 13.78 5.92
N GLY A 113 -8.82 12.75 6.05
CA GLY A 113 -9.79 12.38 5.01
C GLY A 113 -9.26 11.63 3.78
N TYR A 114 -7.95 11.39 3.66
CA TYR A 114 -7.34 10.61 2.56
C TYR A 114 -6.11 9.85 3.05
N SER A 115 -5.60 8.95 2.21
CA SER A 115 -4.36 8.21 2.45
C SER A 115 -3.33 8.57 1.39
N MET A 116 -2.08 8.70 1.79
CA MET A 116 -0.94 8.94 0.92
C MET A 116 0.29 8.27 1.55
N ASN A 117 1.01 7.48 0.78
CA ASN A 117 2.17 6.74 1.26
C ASN A 117 3.42 7.19 0.53
N ILE A 118 4.53 7.30 1.25
CA ILE A 118 5.85 7.59 0.69
C ILE A 118 6.49 6.37 0.03
N GLY A 119 5.84 5.20 0.13
CA GLY A 119 6.36 3.92 -0.34
C GLY A 119 7.53 3.39 0.49
N PRO A 120 7.89 2.11 0.30
CA PRO A 120 9.02 1.51 1.03
C PRO A 120 10.35 2.22 0.75
N LEU A 121 10.53 2.77 -0.45
CA LEU A 121 11.74 3.51 -0.83
C LEU A 121 11.86 4.83 -0.06
N GLY A 122 10.77 5.61 0.04
CA GLY A 122 10.75 6.84 0.83
C GLY A 122 10.92 6.57 2.32
N GLU A 123 10.33 5.48 2.83
CA GLU A 123 10.48 5.04 4.21
C GLU A 123 11.92 4.58 4.49
N ALA A 124 12.56 3.86 3.56
CA ALA A 124 13.96 3.46 3.65
C ALA A 124 14.91 4.68 3.72
N TYR A 125 14.67 5.67 2.85
CA TYR A 125 15.44 6.90 2.89
C TYR A 125 15.23 7.67 4.20
N GLY A 126 13.98 7.83 4.64
CA GLY A 126 13.65 8.54 5.89
C GLY A 126 14.24 7.89 7.14
N ASN A 127 14.49 6.58 7.10
CA ASN A 127 15.16 5.88 8.19
C ASN A 127 16.68 5.92 8.10
N PHE A 128 17.27 5.68 6.94
CA PHE A 128 18.70 5.36 6.84
C PHE A 128 19.47 6.28 5.88
N GLY A 129 18.82 7.28 5.32
CA GLY A 129 19.43 8.13 4.30
C GLY A 129 19.72 7.39 3.00
N LYS A 130 20.51 8.01 2.12
CA LYS A 130 20.75 7.50 0.77
C LYS A 130 21.43 6.12 0.76
N ALA A 131 22.59 6.01 1.40
CA ALA A 131 23.36 4.76 1.38
C ALA A 131 22.67 3.63 2.15
N GLY A 132 22.21 3.90 3.37
CA GLY A 132 21.52 2.91 4.19
C GLY A 132 20.19 2.50 3.58
N GLY A 133 19.46 3.42 2.95
CA GLY A 133 18.22 3.14 2.24
C GLY A 133 18.42 2.18 1.06
N ILE A 134 19.50 2.34 0.27
CA ILE A 134 19.84 1.41 -0.83
C ILE A 134 20.13 0.01 -0.27
N ILE A 135 20.94 -0.08 0.78
CA ILE A 135 21.28 -1.36 1.43
C ILE A 135 20.01 -2.03 1.97
N TYR A 136 19.15 -1.26 2.67
CA TYR A 136 17.89 -1.78 3.17
C TYR A 136 17.00 -2.32 2.03
N MET A 137 16.81 -1.56 0.96
CA MET A 137 15.98 -1.97 -0.18
C MET A 137 16.53 -3.21 -0.87
N PHE A 138 17.84 -3.38 -0.95
CA PHE A 138 18.46 -4.60 -1.46
C PHE A 138 18.06 -5.82 -0.61
N PHE A 139 18.21 -5.75 0.72
CA PHE A 139 17.83 -6.86 1.60
C PHE A 139 16.31 -7.07 1.63
N TYR A 140 15.54 -6.01 1.54
CA TYR A 140 14.08 -6.09 1.44
C TYR A 140 13.63 -6.82 0.17
N GLY A 141 14.25 -6.52 -0.97
CA GLY A 141 14.04 -7.25 -2.22
C GLY A 141 14.45 -8.72 -2.13
N LEU A 142 15.61 -9.03 -1.53
CA LEU A 142 16.04 -10.41 -1.29
C LEU A 142 15.04 -11.19 -0.41
N PHE A 143 14.50 -10.56 0.62
CA PHE A 143 13.48 -11.16 1.49
C PHE A 143 12.23 -11.56 0.70
N PHE A 144 11.68 -10.66 -0.12
CA PHE A 144 10.52 -10.98 -0.97
C PHE A 144 10.84 -12.07 -1.99
N ASN A 145 12.01 -11.99 -2.63
CA ASN A 145 12.46 -13.01 -3.59
C ASN A 145 12.63 -14.38 -2.91
N PHE A 146 13.18 -14.41 -1.70
CA PHE A 146 13.30 -15.65 -0.92
C PHE A 146 11.92 -16.28 -0.67
N ILE A 147 10.94 -15.49 -0.18
CA ILE A 147 9.58 -16.01 0.06
C ILE A 147 8.95 -16.49 -1.24
N LEU A 148 9.04 -15.71 -2.33
CA LEU A 148 8.54 -16.13 -3.64
C LEU A 148 9.16 -17.46 -4.09
N SER A 149 10.46 -17.61 -3.92
CA SER A 149 11.18 -18.83 -4.26
C SER A 149 10.69 -20.03 -3.44
N GLN A 150 10.39 -19.84 -2.14
CA GLN A 150 9.83 -20.91 -1.32
C GLN A 150 8.41 -21.28 -1.77
N VAL A 151 7.56 -20.29 -2.03
CA VAL A 151 6.20 -20.50 -2.56
C VAL A 151 6.27 -21.27 -3.89
N LEU A 152 7.12 -20.85 -4.83
CA LEU A 152 7.29 -21.54 -6.11
C LEU A 152 7.87 -22.97 -5.97
N LYS A 153 8.74 -23.22 -5.00
CA LYS A 153 9.18 -24.60 -4.72
C LYS A 153 8.04 -25.50 -4.24
N MET A 154 7.10 -24.93 -3.48
CA MET A 154 5.92 -25.66 -3.02
C MET A 154 4.98 -26.03 -4.16
N THR A 155 4.92 -25.25 -5.25
CA THR A 155 4.07 -25.56 -6.43
C THR A 155 4.47 -26.87 -7.12
N ARG A 156 5.73 -27.33 -6.97
CA ARG A 156 6.16 -28.62 -7.51
C ARG A 156 5.41 -29.81 -6.89
N LYS A 157 5.01 -29.68 -5.61
CA LYS A 157 4.24 -30.69 -4.89
C LYS A 157 2.74 -30.43 -4.93
N ARG A 158 2.34 -29.15 -5.04
CA ARG A 158 0.95 -28.69 -5.03
C ARG A 158 0.79 -27.59 -6.07
N PRO A 159 0.45 -27.94 -7.33
CA PRO A 159 0.36 -26.97 -8.43
C PRO A 159 -0.63 -25.84 -8.20
N THR A 160 -1.69 -26.08 -7.42
CA THR A 160 -2.73 -25.08 -7.08
C THR A 160 -2.19 -23.86 -6.35
N ILE A 161 -1.02 -23.99 -5.67
CA ILE A 161 -0.37 -22.87 -4.99
C ILE A 161 -0.02 -21.72 -5.95
N ILE A 162 0.25 -22.02 -7.23
CA ILE A 162 0.58 -20.97 -8.22
C ILE A 162 -0.54 -19.94 -8.38
N LEU A 163 -1.79 -20.33 -8.22
CA LEU A 163 -2.94 -19.44 -8.31
C LEU A 163 -3.00 -18.42 -7.16
N TRP A 164 -2.31 -18.70 -6.05
CA TRP A 164 -2.25 -17.81 -4.90
C TRP A 164 -1.13 -16.80 -4.97
N VAL A 165 -0.15 -16.97 -5.88
CA VAL A 165 1.00 -16.06 -6.02
C VAL A 165 0.56 -14.61 -6.28
N PRO A 166 -0.35 -14.31 -7.22
CA PRO A 166 -0.81 -12.93 -7.43
C PRO A 166 -1.48 -12.33 -6.19
N PHE A 167 -2.23 -13.12 -5.43
CA PHE A 167 -2.87 -12.69 -4.19
C PHE A 167 -1.82 -12.39 -3.10
N LEU A 168 -0.88 -13.28 -2.88
CA LEU A 168 0.18 -13.15 -1.86
C LEU A 168 1.06 -11.92 -2.09
N PHE A 169 1.39 -11.64 -3.35
CA PHE A 169 2.32 -10.59 -3.72
C PHE A 169 1.64 -9.31 -4.25
N SER A 170 0.30 -9.22 -4.18
CA SER A 170 -0.45 -8.05 -4.69
C SER A 170 0.02 -6.71 -4.09
N GLY A 171 0.36 -6.68 -2.81
CA GLY A 171 0.90 -5.48 -2.15
C GLY A 171 2.33 -5.12 -2.55
N SER A 172 3.08 -6.09 -3.11
CA SER A 172 4.49 -5.89 -3.50
C SER A 172 4.66 -5.52 -4.98
N ILE A 173 3.63 -5.71 -5.80
CA ILE A 173 3.70 -5.42 -7.24
C ILE A 173 3.78 -3.91 -7.49
N THR A 174 2.98 -3.13 -6.77
CA THR A 174 2.90 -1.69 -7.00
C THR A 174 3.90 -0.90 -6.16
N PHE A 175 4.31 -1.40 -5.00
CA PHE A 175 5.13 -0.68 -4.00
C PHE A 175 4.60 0.73 -3.67
N GLU A 176 3.30 0.96 -3.85
CA GLU A 176 2.64 2.25 -3.57
C GLU A 176 2.25 2.43 -2.10
N THR A 177 2.27 1.34 -1.32
CA THR A 177 1.98 1.38 0.12
C THR A 177 3.29 1.40 0.92
N ASP A 178 3.19 1.62 2.23
CA ASP A 178 4.32 1.61 3.15
C ASP A 178 4.83 0.17 3.44
N VAL A 179 5.92 0.07 4.18
CA VAL A 179 6.48 -1.23 4.62
C VAL A 179 5.44 -2.03 5.41
N LEU A 180 4.61 -1.36 6.22
CA LEU A 180 3.52 -2.00 6.96
C LEU A 180 2.48 -2.62 6.01
N GLY A 181 2.08 -1.90 4.96
CA GLY A 181 1.11 -2.38 3.98
C GLY A 181 1.65 -3.55 3.18
N THR A 182 2.84 -3.42 2.59
CA THR A 182 3.45 -4.48 1.77
C THR A 182 3.71 -5.76 2.58
N SER A 183 4.34 -5.63 3.75
CA SER A 183 4.63 -6.79 4.61
C SER A 183 3.36 -7.37 5.22
N GLY A 184 2.39 -6.53 5.58
CA GLY A 184 1.12 -6.96 6.17
C GLY A 184 0.25 -7.76 5.19
N VAL A 185 0.21 -7.38 3.91
CA VAL A 185 -0.50 -8.15 2.88
C VAL A 185 0.14 -9.52 2.71
N LEU A 186 1.47 -9.57 2.61
CA LEU A 186 2.20 -10.83 2.45
C LEU A 186 1.99 -11.77 3.64
N LEU A 187 2.21 -11.30 4.88
CA LEU A 187 2.09 -12.14 6.08
C LEU A 187 0.67 -12.65 6.30
N LYS A 188 -0.32 -11.77 6.16
CA LYS A 188 -1.74 -12.17 6.28
C LYS A 188 -2.16 -13.10 5.15
N GLY A 189 -1.69 -12.84 3.94
CA GLY A 189 -1.94 -13.70 2.79
C GLY A 189 -1.38 -15.10 2.98
N LEU A 190 -0.13 -15.22 3.46
CA LEU A 190 0.48 -16.51 3.78
C LEU A 190 -0.29 -17.27 4.87
N LEU A 191 -0.65 -16.58 5.95
CA LEU A 191 -1.46 -17.16 7.02
C LEU A 191 -2.81 -17.64 6.52
N PHE A 192 -3.52 -16.80 5.76
CA PHE A 192 -4.83 -17.11 5.20
C PHE A 192 -4.76 -18.32 4.24
N THR A 193 -3.79 -18.33 3.34
CA THR A 193 -3.56 -19.44 2.42
C THR A 193 -3.26 -20.73 3.20
N TRP A 194 -2.41 -20.66 4.22
CA TRP A 194 -2.10 -21.82 5.07
C TRP A 194 -3.36 -22.36 5.78
N ILE A 195 -4.22 -21.49 6.33
CA ILE A 195 -5.47 -21.88 6.98
C ILE A 195 -6.40 -22.56 5.97
N ILE A 196 -6.58 -22.00 4.78
CA ILE A 196 -7.42 -22.59 3.73
C ILE A 196 -6.92 -24.00 3.38
N PHE A 197 -5.62 -24.16 3.10
CA PHE A 197 -5.08 -25.49 2.79
C PHE A 197 -5.29 -26.49 3.94
N LYS A 198 -5.20 -26.03 5.18
CA LYS A 198 -5.49 -26.88 6.35
C LYS A 198 -6.96 -27.30 6.41
N ILE A 199 -7.89 -26.35 6.18
CA ILE A 199 -9.33 -26.63 6.16
C ILE A 199 -9.67 -27.65 5.07
N PHE A 200 -9.17 -27.48 3.85
CA PHE A 200 -9.41 -28.41 2.75
C PHE A 200 -8.84 -29.80 3.05
N LYS A 201 -7.64 -29.87 3.59
CA LYS A 201 -7.04 -31.15 3.97
C LYS A 201 -7.80 -31.89 5.07
N LEU A 202 -8.19 -31.17 6.15
CA LEU A 202 -8.82 -31.79 7.32
C LEU A 202 -10.34 -32.02 7.11
N GLY A 203 -11.03 -31.05 6.47
CA GLY A 203 -12.48 -31.09 6.32
C GLY A 203 -12.93 -31.92 5.12
N PHE A 204 -12.24 -31.76 3.98
CA PHE A 204 -12.66 -32.41 2.73
C PHE A 204 -11.72 -33.53 2.28
N LYS A 205 -10.66 -33.81 3.01
CA LYS A 205 -9.60 -34.80 2.65
C LYS A 205 -9.01 -34.56 1.26
N ILE A 206 -9.02 -33.32 0.78
CA ILE A 206 -8.47 -32.90 -0.51
C ILE A 206 -7.10 -32.29 -0.25
N ASP A 207 -6.05 -32.85 -0.86
CA ASP A 207 -4.74 -32.24 -0.92
C ASP A 207 -4.70 -31.28 -2.15
N LEU A 208 -4.87 -29.99 -1.90
CA LEU A 208 -4.81 -28.92 -2.90
C LEU A 208 -3.36 -28.61 -3.30
#